data_94b730579ab27a763325599561a89d9a
#
_entry.id   94b730579ab27a763325599561a89d9a
#
_cell.length_a   1.000
_cell.length_b   1.000
_cell.length_c   1.000
_cell.angle_alpha   90.00
_cell.angle_beta   90.00
_cell.angle_gamma   90.00
#
_symmetry.space_group_name_H-M   'P 1'
#
loop_
_entity.id
_entity.type
_entity.pdbx_description
1 polymer ?
#
loop_
_entity_poly.entity_id
_entity_poly.type
_entity_poly.pdbx_seq_one_letter_code
_entity_poly.pdbx_strand_id
1 'polypeptide(L)'
;MLDKYRVSQIMALLEEGQGIKTVARMTGTARNTVRRFQRDIPHKGHHGRAWRAMEANLEAVRKLFYDCRGNCSAMLRFMKDAISMEPPGLRTLQKFCTPFRLELLQSRLTKTERFETPPGHQMQIDFGEDDVCVGGETVRVHFFVAKLSYSRRIFARSYFSENQVNWLDGIESAFRFFDGVPREIVCDNATALVKDHYAPENERFAARFDWFCQYHGVRPVATSVRKPNSKGKVESAVRYIKYNALVNGRFKDLEDLNCHLERWSLSVCDRHRINDPFLQGPKTPAERWLIEKPALRPNRKPPIAMARCEERTADKNGLIRVDNAMYRVPDGFARRDVQLVVVGDTITVRCGGQSVVLDKARDIITAKDGTWSNPLSKEENFKKKIKELKKDKLWNRMQNPQCQRNPGTYDAAFRTGA
;
A
#
# COMPACT_ATOMS: atom_id res chain seq x y z
N MET A 1 12.44 42.72 -14.52
CA MET A 1 11.14 42.32 -13.98
C MET A 1 10.20 43.51 -14.10
N LEU A 2 8.98 43.33 -14.59
CA LEU A 2 7.98 44.42 -14.57
C LEU A 2 7.55 44.68 -13.13
N ASP A 3 7.45 45.96 -12.75
CA ASP A 3 6.95 46.32 -11.43
C ASP A 3 5.43 45.99 -11.30
N LYS A 4 4.94 45.86 -10.08
CA LYS A 4 3.54 45.51 -9.80
C LYS A 4 2.55 46.54 -10.37
N TYR A 5 2.93 47.82 -10.39
CA TYR A 5 2.11 48.89 -10.91
C TYR A 5 1.89 48.77 -12.43
N ARG A 6 2.96 48.49 -13.19
CA ARG A 6 2.87 48.23 -14.64
C ARG A 6 2.05 47.02 -14.98
N VAL A 7 2.18 45.96 -14.18
CA VAL A 7 1.36 44.73 -14.35
C VAL A 7 -0.12 45.08 -14.17
N SER A 8 -0.49 45.78 -13.09
CA SER A 8 -1.89 46.21 -12.85
C SER A 8 -2.41 47.10 -13.97
N GLN A 9 -1.60 48.03 -14.49
CA GLN A 9 -1.96 48.91 -15.60
C GLN A 9 -2.20 48.14 -16.91
N ILE A 10 -1.35 47.13 -17.21
CA ILE A 10 -1.54 46.25 -18.36
C ILE A 10 -2.84 45.48 -18.24
N MET A 11 -3.13 44.92 -17.07
CA MET A 11 -4.34 44.16 -16.82
C MET A 11 -5.60 45.01 -16.97
N ALA A 12 -5.64 46.19 -16.35
CA ALA A 12 -6.78 47.09 -16.45
C ALA A 12 -7.09 47.50 -17.90
N LEU A 13 -6.08 47.91 -18.68
CA LEU A 13 -6.26 48.29 -20.08
C LEU A 13 -6.72 47.10 -20.97
N LEU A 14 -6.29 45.89 -20.67
CA LEU A 14 -6.73 44.71 -21.37
C LEU A 14 -8.16 44.32 -20.99
N GLU A 15 -8.56 44.50 -19.74
CA GLU A 15 -9.94 44.31 -19.26
C GLU A 15 -10.92 45.32 -19.85
N GLU A 16 -10.47 46.53 -20.09
CA GLU A 16 -11.20 47.59 -20.84
C GLU A 16 -11.34 47.28 -22.34
N GLY A 17 -10.74 46.17 -22.81
CA GLY A 17 -10.81 45.75 -24.21
C GLY A 17 -9.83 46.44 -25.16
N GLN A 18 -8.82 47.15 -24.63
CA GLN A 18 -7.80 47.77 -25.45
C GLN A 18 -6.93 46.72 -26.19
N GLY A 19 -6.62 47.01 -27.46
CA GLY A 19 -5.82 46.11 -28.29
C GLY A 19 -4.37 46.00 -27.82
N ILE A 20 -3.72 44.85 -28.01
CA ILE A 20 -2.33 44.57 -27.60
C ILE A 20 -1.34 45.64 -28.06
N LYS A 21 -1.49 46.17 -29.29
CA LYS A 21 -0.62 47.23 -29.83
C LYS A 21 -0.77 48.54 -29.05
N THR A 22 -1.99 48.87 -28.67
CA THR A 22 -2.32 50.06 -27.89
C THR A 22 -1.78 49.96 -26.48
N VAL A 23 -2.07 48.85 -25.80
CA VAL A 23 -1.58 48.56 -24.44
C VAL A 23 -0.05 48.56 -24.38
N ALA A 24 0.61 47.91 -25.36
CA ALA A 24 2.07 47.89 -25.45
C ALA A 24 2.68 49.29 -25.57
N ARG A 25 2.04 50.16 -26.38
CA ARG A 25 2.47 51.54 -26.56
C ARG A 25 2.24 52.39 -25.31
N MET A 26 1.06 52.24 -24.68
CA MET A 26 0.69 53.04 -23.50
C MET A 26 1.52 52.70 -22.27
N THR A 27 1.85 51.41 -22.11
CA THR A 27 2.60 50.92 -20.94
C THR A 27 4.11 50.82 -21.16
N GLY A 28 4.60 51.12 -22.38
CA GLY A 28 6.01 50.95 -22.74
C GLY A 28 6.52 49.54 -22.65
N THR A 29 5.62 48.54 -22.83
CA THR A 29 5.93 47.11 -22.62
C THR A 29 5.95 46.38 -23.97
N ALA A 30 6.85 45.39 -24.12
CA ALA A 30 6.93 44.60 -25.33
C ALA A 30 5.60 43.87 -25.62
N ARG A 31 5.18 43.81 -26.89
CA ARG A 31 3.92 43.19 -27.33
C ARG A 31 3.79 41.73 -26.88
N ASN A 32 4.89 40.98 -26.84
CA ASN A 32 4.87 39.58 -26.38
C ASN A 32 4.60 39.46 -24.88
N THR A 33 5.05 40.44 -24.10
CA THR A 33 4.74 40.50 -22.66
C THR A 33 3.26 40.83 -22.45
N VAL A 34 2.69 41.79 -23.20
CA VAL A 34 1.25 42.10 -23.14
C VAL A 34 0.41 40.90 -23.56
N ARG A 35 0.81 40.17 -24.62
CA ARG A 35 0.12 38.90 -25.02
C ARG A 35 0.12 37.88 -23.92
N ARG A 36 1.17 37.77 -23.12
CA ARG A 36 1.25 36.85 -21.99
C ARG A 36 0.20 37.18 -20.94
N PHE A 37 0.05 38.47 -20.58
CA PHE A 37 -0.99 38.90 -19.64
C PHE A 37 -2.40 38.76 -20.24
N GLN A 38 -2.58 38.97 -21.55
CA GLN A 38 -3.86 38.77 -22.21
C GLN A 38 -4.36 37.31 -22.13
N ARG A 39 -3.46 36.35 -22.09
CA ARG A 39 -3.84 34.92 -21.92
C ARG A 39 -4.42 34.60 -20.55
N ASP A 40 -4.08 35.43 -19.55
CA ASP A 40 -4.52 35.24 -18.16
C ASP A 40 -5.86 35.98 -17.91
N ILE A 41 -6.32 36.85 -18.83
CA ILE A 41 -7.64 37.48 -18.78
C ILE A 41 -8.65 36.52 -19.40
N PRO A 42 -9.76 36.19 -18.68
CA PRO A 42 -10.82 35.38 -19.26
C PRO A 42 -11.39 36.10 -20.49
N HIS A 43 -11.06 35.61 -21.67
CA HIS A 43 -11.64 36.10 -22.89
C HIS A 43 -13.18 35.95 -22.85
N LYS A 44 -13.94 37.02 -23.02
CA LYS A 44 -15.31 36.97 -23.55
C LYS A 44 -15.22 36.46 -25.00
N GLY A 45 -14.77 35.22 -25.19
CA GLY A 45 -14.66 34.60 -26.50
C GLY A 45 -16.06 34.37 -27.06
N HIS A 46 -16.22 34.48 -28.38
CA HIS A 46 -17.41 34.03 -29.07
C HIS A 46 -17.55 32.50 -28.84
N HIS A 47 -18.28 32.16 -27.80
CA HIS A 47 -18.58 30.76 -27.50
C HIS A 47 -19.44 30.15 -28.62
N GLY A 48 -19.03 29.01 -29.15
CA GLY A 48 -19.76 28.31 -30.21
C GLY A 48 -21.18 27.92 -29.77
N ARG A 49 -22.01 27.46 -30.72
CA ARG A 49 -23.39 27.07 -30.48
C ARG A 49 -23.56 26.09 -29.30
N ALA A 50 -22.67 25.10 -29.21
CA ALA A 50 -22.70 24.10 -28.13
C ALA A 50 -22.47 24.72 -26.73
N TRP A 51 -21.58 25.71 -26.61
CA TRP A 51 -21.34 26.40 -25.34
C TRP A 51 -22.57 27.19 -24.89
N ARG A 52 -23.19 27.96 -25.80
CA ARG A 52 -24.41 28.72 -25.47
C ARG A 52 -25.56 27.81 -25.09
N ALA A 53 -25.68 26.64 -25.73
CA ALA A 53 -26.68 25.63 -25.36
C ALA A 53 -26.45 25.09 -23.95
N MET A 54 -25.19 24.87 -23.52
CA MET A 54 -24.86 24.47 -22.16
C MET A 54 -25.11 25.60 -21.15
N GLU A 55 -24.84 26.86 -21.51
CA GLU A 55 -25.16 28.03 -20.68
C GLU A 55 -26.67 28.17 -20.45
N ALA A 56 -27.47 27.98 -21.50
CA ALA A 56 -28.94 28.02 -21.42
C ALA A 56 -29.51 26.89 -20.52
N ASN A 57 -28.77 25.78 -20.38
CA ASN A 57 -29.16 24.61 -19.58
C ASN A 57 -28.20 24.39 -18.40
N LEU A 58 -27.66 25.48 -17.83
CA LEU A 58 -26.57 25.43 -16.85
C LEU A 58 -26.85 24.49 -15.67
N GLU A 59 -28.03 24.59 -15.05
CA GLU A 59 -28.38 23.79 -13.88
C GLU A 59 -28.50 22.29 -14.21
N ALA A 60 -29.08 21.97 -15.38
CA ALA A 60 -29.20 20.59 -15.85
C ALA A 60 -27.83 19.98 -16.16
N VAL A 61 -26.94 20.74 -16.81
CA VAL A 61 -25.56 20.33 -17.08
C VAL A 61 -24.77 20.16 -15.77
N ARG A 62 -24.95 21.08 -14.82
CA ARG A 62 -24.33 21.01 -13.49
C ARG A 62 -24.78 19.78 -12.73
N LYS A 63 -26.10 19.54 -12.66
CA LYS A 63 -26.65 18.34 -12.05
C LYS A 63 -26.06 17.06 -12.65
N LEU A 64 -26.11 16.95 -13.99
CA LEU A 64 -25.55 15.80 -14.70
C LEU A 64 -24.04 15.61 -14.44
N PHE A 65 -23.27 16.72 -14.27
CA PHE A 65 -21.87 16.64 -13.89
C PHE A 65 -21.67 15.98 -12.53
N TYR A 66 -22.48 16.32 -11.52
CA TYR A 66 -22.41 15.71 -10.20
C TYR A 66 -22.93 14.28 -10.20
N ASP A 67 -24.01 13.98 -10.91
CA ASP A 67 -24.56 12.63 -11.07
C ASP A 67 -23.51 11.69 -11.73
N CYS A 68 -22.78 12.20 -12.72
CA CYS A 68 -21.65 11.49 -13.35
C CYS A 68 -20.32 11.60 -12.54
N ARG A 69 -20.33 12.08 -11.31
CA ARG A 69 -19.15 12.23 -10.43
C ARG A 69 -17.97 12.97 -11.08
N GLY A 70 -18.26 13.95 -11.93
CA GLY A 70 -17.26 14.75 -12.64
C GLY A 70 -16.66 14.09 -13.89
N ASN A 71 -17.20 12.96 -14.33
CA ASN A 71 -16.75 12.24 -15.53
C ASN A 71 -17.42 12.78 -16.80
N CYS A 72 -16.76 13.73 -17.48
CA CYS A 72 -17.29 14.33 -18.71
C CYS A 72 -17.49 13.33 -19.85
N SER A 73 -16.73 12.24 -19.91
CA SER A 73 -16.94 11.20 -20.93
C SER A 73 -18.21 10.40 -20.68
N ALA A 74 -18.56 10.18 -19.42
CA ALA A 74 -19.85 9.60 -19.04
C ALA A 74 -21.00 10.57 -19.35
N MET A 75 -20.83 11.86 -19.03
CA MET A 75 -21.83 12.89 -19.32
C MET A 75 -22.23 12.92 -20.80
N LEU A 76 -21.27 12.84 -21.73
CA LEU A 76 -21.57 12.85 -23.19
C LEU A 76 -22.54 11.74 -23.59
N ARG A 77 -22.48 10.57 -22.94
CA ARG A 77 -23.38 9.44 -23.23
C ARG A 77 -24.80 9.69 -22.75
N PHE A 78 -24.96 10.44 -21.68
CA PHE A 78 -26.25 10.66 -21.04
C PHE A 78 -26.88 12.02 -21.38
N MET A 79 -26.16 12.96 -22.02
CA MET A 79 -26.63 14.33 -22.27
C MET A 79 -27.92 14.37 -23.10
N LYS A 80 -28.04 13.50 -24.12
CA LYS A 80 -29.20 13.44 -24.99
C LYS A 80 -30.45 12.97 -24.24
N ASP A 81 -30.30 11.91 -23.45
CA ASP A 81 -31.41 11.26 -22.74
C ASP A 81 -31.79 12.01 -21.45
N ALA A 82 -30.77 12.48 -20.69
CA ALA A 82 -31.00 13.11 -19.39
C ALA A 82 -31.42 14.57 -19.46
N ILE A 83 -30.92 15.33 -20.44
CA ILE A 83 -31.18 16.77 -20.55
C ILE A 83 -31.59 17.23 -21.97
N SER A 84 -31.95 16.29 -22.84
CA SER A 84 -32.41 16.54 -24.21
C SER A 84 -31.48 17.46 -25.02
N MET A 85 -30.18 17.35 -24.81
CA MET A 85 -29.17 18.18 -25.44
C MET A 85 -28.21 17.34 -26.28
N GLU A 86 -27.95 17.78 -27.52
CA GLU A 86 -26.93 17.15 -28.36
C GLU A 86 -25.55 17.29 -27.69
N PRO A 87 -24.80 16.20 -27.55
CA PRO A 87 -23.53 16.21 -26.84
C PRO A 87 -22.49 17.07 -27.58
N PRO A 88 -21.79 17.98 -26.90
CA PRO A 88 -20.71 18.76 -27.48
C PRO A 88 -19.44 17.90 -27.63
N GLY A 89 -18.40 18.44 -28.26
CA GLY A 89 -17.09 17.81 -28.21
C GLY A 89 -16.57 17.70 -26.77
N LEU A 90 -15.92 16.58 -26.42
CA LEU A 90 -15.41 16.31 -25.07
C LEU A 90 -14.58 17.45 -24.47
N ARG A 91 -13.68 18.02 -25.27
CA ARG A 91 -12.83 19.15 -24.84
C ARG A 91 -13.63 20.41 -24.49
N THR A 92 -14.72 20.67 -25.22
CA THR A 92 -15.62 21.80 -24.95
C THR A 92 -16.37 21.57 -23.65
N LEU A 93 -16.89 20.36 -23.43
CA LEU A 93 -17.56 20.00 -22.18
C LEU A 93 -16.60 20.07 -20.98
N GLN A 94 -15.39 19.55 -21.11
CA GLN A 94 -14.37 19.62 -20.05
C GLN A 94 -14.04 21.07 -19.65
N LYS A 95 -13.90 21.97 -20.64
CA LYS A 95 -13.67 23.39 -20.36
C LYS A 95 -14.89 24.03 -19.69
N PHE A 96 -16.09 23.73 -20.15
CA PHE A 96 -17.32 24.23 -19.54
C PHE A 96 -17.47 23.80 -18.09
N CYS A 97 -17.17 22.54 -17.78
CA CYS A 97 -17.29 21.96 -16.44
C CYS A 97 -16.10 22.30 -15.52
N THR A 98 -15.13 23.11 -15.96
CA THR A 98 -13.97 23.49 -15.11
C THR A 98 -14.38 24.15 -13.78
N PRO A 99 -15.34 25.09 -13.71
CA PRO A 99 -15.80 25.68 -12.45
C PRO A 99 -16.40 24.63 -11.50
N PHE A 100 -17.23 23.73 -12.00
CA PHE A 100 -17.85 22.66 -11.20
C PHE A 100 -16.81 21.69 -10.64
N ARG A 101 -15.75 21.42 -11.39
CA ARG A 101 -14.61 20.61 -10.95
C ARG A 101 -13.84 21.29 -9.81
N LEU A 102 -13.67 22.61 -9.89
CA LEU A 102 -13.04 23.38 -8.81
C LEU A 102 -13.89 23.36 -7.54
N GLU A 103 -15.21 23.55 -7.65
CA GLU A 103 -16.14 23.40 -6.54
C GLU A 103 -16.08 22.01 -5.90
N LEU A 104 -16.06 20.95 -6.73
CA LEU A 104 -15.93 19.58 -6.26
C LEU A 104 -14.60 19.34 -5.55
N LEU A 105 -13.50 19.91 -6.04
CA LEU A 105 -12.20 19.86 -5.38
C LEU A 105 -12.20 20.64 -4.06
N GLN A 106 -12.76 21.83 -4.03
CA GLN A 106 -12.90 22.63 -2.81
C GLN A 106 -13.76 21.90 -1.75
N SER A 107 -14.90 21.32 -2.14
CA SER A 107 -15.75 20.55 -1.23
C SER A 107 -15.05 19.31 -0.66
N ARG A 108 -14.15 18.71 -1.41
CA ARG A 108 -13.29 17.61 -0.94
C ARG A 108 -12.18 18.09 -0.01
N LEU A 109 -11.59 19.27 -0.28
CA LEU A 109 -10.56 19.87 0.56
C LEU A 109 -11.07 20.28 1.94
N THR A 110 -12.30 20.78 2.03
CA THR A 110 -12.91 21.16 3.30
C THR A 110 -13.30 19.99 4.20
N LYS A 111 -13.36 18.76 3.66
CA LYS A 111 -13.73 17.54 4.41
C LYS A 111 -12.55 16.64 4.80
N THR A 112 -11.32 17.00 4.44
CA THR A 112 -10.16 16.14 4.67
C THR A 112 -9.23 16.78 5.68
N GLU A 113 -9.39 16.47 6.96
CA GLU A 113 -8.31 16.67 7.93
C GLU A 113 -7.15 15.77 7.52
N ARG A 114 -6.08 16.38 7.02
CA ARG A 114 -4.85 15.67 6.70
C ARG A 114 -4.11 15.38 7.99
N PHE A 115 -4.05 14.11 8.31
CA PHE A 115 -3.33 13.64 9.48
C PHE A 115 -1.90 13.24 9.07
N GLU A 116 -0.89 13.98 9.58
CA GLU A 116 0.50 13.60 9.48
C GLU A 116 0.90 12.79 10.72
N THR A 117 1.54 11.64 10.51
CA THR A 117 1.98 10.76 11.59
C THR A 117 3.43 11.05 11.95
N PRO A 118 3.83 10.96 13.23
CA PRO A 118 5.23 11.06 13.63
C PRO A 118 6.11 10.00 12.94
N PRO A 119 7.43 10.23 12.84
CA PRO A 119 8.37 9.24 12.32
C PRO A 119 8.27 7.91 13.08
N GLY A 120 8.35 6.79 12.37
CA GLY A 120 8.34 5.44 12.93
C GLY A 120 7.02 5.00 13.58
N HIS A 121 5.97 5.83 13.48
CA HIS A 121 4.70 5.51 14.13
C HIS A 121 3.88 4.50 13.33
N GLN A 122 3.68 4.72 12.04
CA GLN A 122 2.67 4.00 11.28
C GLN A 122 3.18 3.51 9.92
N MET A 123 2.87 2.26 9.62
CA MET A 123 2.97 1.66 8.29
C MET A 123 1.57 1.28 7.80
N GLN A 124 1.21 1.67 6.59
CA GLN A 124 -0.02 1.25 5.93
C GLN A 124 0.28 0.11 4.97
N ILE A 125 -0.58 -0.91 4.97
CA ILE A 125 -0.44 -2.08 4.10
C ILE A 125 -1.69 -2.29 3.25
N ASP A 126 -1.48 -2.80 2.04
CA ASP A 126 -2.55 -3.15 1.10
C ASP A 126 -2.09 -4.22 0.12
N PHE A 127 -3.02 -4.84 -0.58
CA PHE A 127 -2.76 -5.66 -1.75
C PHE A 127 -3.33 -5.00 -3.00
N GLY A 128 -2.62 -5.11 -4.09
CA GLY A 128 -3.11 -4.82 -5.43
C GLY A 128 -2.98 -6.04 -6.30
N GLU A 129 -3.67 -6.06 -7.43
CA GLU A 129 -3.54 -7.10 -8.45
C GLU A 129 -3.34 -6.48 -9.83
N ASP A 130 -2.57 -7.15 -10.68
CA ASP A 130 -2.38 -6.76 -12.07
C ASP A 130 -2.02 -7.97 -12.93
N ASP A 131 -2.25 -7.87 -14.24
CA ASP A 131 -1.83 -8.87 -15.21
C ASP A 131 -0.45 -8.49 -15.75
N VAL A 132 0.54 -9.36 -15.55
CA VAL A 132 1.95 -9.09 -15.85
C VAL A 132 2.53 -10.24 -16.66
N CYS A 133 3.43 -9.95 -17.61
CA CYS A 133 4.13 -10.97 -18.37
C CYS A 133 5.25 -11.58 -17.53
N VAL A 134 5.11 -12.86 -17.14
CA VAL A 134 6.09 -13.63 -16.36
C VAL A 134 6.37 -14.94 -17.08
N GLY A 135 7.63 -15.22 -17.39
CA GLY A 135 8.01 -16.44 -18.13
C GLY A 135 7.49 -16.50 -19.56
N GLY A 136 7.13 -15.35 -20.14
CA GLY A 136 6.54 -15.25 -21.48
C GLY A 136 5.01 -15.37 -21.52
N GLU A 137 4.36 -15.64 -20.39
CA GLU A 137 2.91 -15.74 -20.27
C GLU A 137 2.34 -14.58 -19.45
N THR A 138 1.13 -14.13 -19.82
CA THR A 138 0.40 -13.14 -19.01
C THR A 138 -0.26 -13.84 -17.85
N VAL A 139 0.17 -13.52 -16.63
CA VAL A 139 -0.35 -14.09 -15.38
C VAL A 139 -0.86 -13.00 -14.45
N ARG A 140 -1.93 -13.30 -13.73
CA ARG A 140 -2.42 -12.46 -12.65
C ARG A 140 -1.48 -12.56 -11.46
N VAL A 141 -0.90 -11.43 -11.05
CA VAL A 141 -0.08 -11.32 -9.85
C VAL A 141 -0.78 -10.46 -8.81
N HIS A 142 -0.66 -10.89 -7.56
CA HIS A 142 -1.07 -10.11 -6.39
C HIS A 142 0.18 -9.50 -5.78
N PHE A 143 0.19 -8.20 -5.56
CA PHE A 143 1.35 -7.54 -4.97
C PHE A 143 1.00 -6.85 -3.67
N PHE A 144 1.69 -7.25 -2.63
CA PHE A 144 1.67 -6.61 -1.33
C PHE A 144 2.38 -5.26 -1.40
N VAL A 145 1.81 -4.27 -0.77
CA VAL A 145 2.37 -2.91 -0.66
C VAL A 145 2.42 -2.49 0.79
N ALA A 146 3.57 -2.05 1.24
CA ALA A 146 3.73 -1.38 2.53
C ALA A 146 4.26 0.03 2.31
N LYS A 147 3.66 1.00 3.00
CA LYS A 147 4.07 2.40 2.93
C LYS A 147 4.21 2.98 4.32
N LEU A 148 5.39 3.49 4.64
CA LEU A 148 5.62 4.25 5.87
C LEU A 148 4.88 5.59 5.79
N SER A 149 4.13 5.92 6.83
CA SER A 149 3.22 7.08 6.79
C SER A 149 3.93 8.42 6.88
N TYR A 150 5.13 8.50 7.48
CA TYR A 150 5.92 9.73 7.56
C TYR A 150 6.80 9.92 6.33
N SER A 151 7.72 8.99 6.03
CA SER A 151 8.64 9.13 4.90
C SER A 151 7.97 8.97 3.55
N ARG A 152 6.83 8.31 3.48
CA ARG A 152 6.16 7.88 2.24
C ARG A 152 6.93 6.80 1.49
N ARG A 153 7.97 6.23 2.10
CA ARG A 153 8.76 5.16 1.52
C ARG A 153 7.89 3.94 1.27
N ILE A 154 8.06 3.31 0.09
CA ILE A 154 7.22 2.22 -0.38
C ILE A 154 8.07 0.96 -0.49
N PHE A 155 7.51 -0.15 -0.01
CA PHE A 155 7.96 -1.50 -0.30
C PHE A 155 6.86 -2.25 -1.05
N ALA A 156 7.23 -3.05 -2.04
CA ALA A 156 6.30 -3.92 -2.75
C ALA A 156 6.90 -5.30 -3.00
N ARG A 157 6.05 -6.33 -2.94
CA ARG A 157 6.42 -7.72 -3.19
C ARG A 157 5.26 -8.48 -3.83
N SER A 158 5.52 -9.18 -4.92
CA SER A 158 4.50 -9.92 -5.68
C SER A 158 4.39 -11.38 -5.26
N TYR A 159 3.18 -11.90 -5.38
CA TYR A 159 2.78 -13.28 -5.09
C TYR A 159 1.80 -13.78 -6.15
N PHE A 160 1.57 -15.09 -6.23
CA PHE A 160 0.53 -15.67 -7.08
C PHE A 160 -0.86 -15.73 -6.42
N SER A 161 -0.95 -15.39 -5.14
CA SER A 161 -2.22 -15.37 -4.42
C SER A 161 -2.18 -14.40 -3.25
N GLU A 162 -3.36 -13.91 -2.85
CA GLU A 162 -3.55 -13.11 -1.64
C GLU A 162 -4.09 -14.02 -0.53
N ASN A 163 -3.21 -14.62 0.23
CA ASN A 163 -3.56 -15.42 1.40
C ASN A 163 -2.87 -14.89 2.66
N GLN A 164 -3.29 -15.36 3.83
CA GLN A 164 -2.75 -14.88 5.10
C GLN A 164 -1.22 -15.05 5.22
N VAL A 165 -0.66 -16.14 4.67
CA VAL A 165 0.79 -16.38 4.71
C VAL A 165 1.53 -15.30 3.91
N ASN A 166 1.01 -14.96 2.74
CA ASN A 166 1.60 -13.94 1.87
C ASN A 166 1.46 -12.53 2.47
N TRP A 167 0.37 -12.25 3.21
CA TRP A 167 0.27 -11.03 4.00
C TRP A 167 1.37 -10.93 5.04
N LEU A 168 1.58 -11.99 5.84
CA LEU A 168 2.59 -12.01 6.90
C LEU A 168 4.01 -11.96 6.33
N ASP A 169 4.31 -12.69 5.24
CA ASP A 169 5.60 -12.63 4.54
C ASP A 169 5.87 -11.22 3.97
N GLY A 170 4.84 -10.59 3.41
CA GLY A 170 4.92 -9.21 2.91
C GLY A 170 5.27 -8.22 4.02
N ILE A 171 4.60 -8.31 5.17
CA ILE A 171 4.87 -7.46 6.33
C ILE A 171 6.30 -7.67 6.86
N GLU A 172 6.72 -8.92 7.00
CA GLU A 172 8.05 -9.26 7.48
C GLU A 172 9.15 -8.81 6.52
N SER A 173 8.91 -8.94 5.21
CA SER A 173 9.80 -8.44 4.16
C SER A 173 9.88 -6.92 4.17
N ALA A 174 8.76 -6.23 4.45
CA ALA A 174 8.74 -4.78 4.61
C ALA A 174 9.56 -4.33 5.84
N PHE A 175 9.49 -5.04 6.97
CA PHE A 175 10.31 -4.73 8.14
C PHE A 175 11.80 -4.86 7.84
N ARG A 176 12.20 -5.85 7.03
CA ARG A 176 13.59 -6.00 6.57
C ARG A 176 14.01 -4.87 5.64
N PHE A 177 13.17 -4.53 4.66
CA PHE A 177 13.43 -3.46 3.71
C PHE A 177 13.54 -2.08 4.38
N PHE A 178 12.70 -1.81 5.37
CA PHE A 178 12.72 -0.56 6.14
C PHE A 178 13.78 -0.58 7.26
N ASP A 179 14.46 -1.70 7.47
CA ASP A 179 15.43 -1.90 8.55
C ASP A 179 14.85 -1.54 9.94
N GLY A 180 13.57 -1.90 10.14
CA GLY A 180 12.90 -1.62 11.41
C GLY A 180 11.41 -1.90 11.41
N VAL A 181 10.83 -1.87 12.61
CA VAL A 181 9.43 -2.17 12.91
C VAL A 181 8.72 -0.90 13.38
N PRO A 182 7.63 -0.47 12.72
CA PRO A 182 6.83 0.66 13.15
C PRO A 182 6.07 0.35 14.45
N ARG A 183 5.44 1.36 15.04
CA ARG A 183 4.58 1.14 16.22
C ARG A 183 3.23 0.53 15.84
N GLU A 184 2.71 0.90 14.68
CA GLU A 184 1.39 0.48 14.19
C GLU A 184 1.45 -0.01 12.75
N ILE A 185 0.63 -1.04 12.46
CA ILE A 185 0.28 -1.47 11.11
C ILE A 185 -1.19 -1.15 10.87
N VAL A 186 -1.46 -0.31 9.88
CA VAL A 186 -2.83 -0.02 9.44
C VAL A 186 -3.14 -0.89 8.23
N CYS A 187 -4.13 -1.75 8.38
CA CYS A 187 -4.67 -2.58 7.30
C CYS A 187 -6.13 -2.23 7.00
N ASP A 188 -6.56 -2.56 5.79
CA ASP A 188 -7.98 -2.59 5.47
C ASP A 188 -8.63 -3.81 6.12
N ASN A 189 -9.95 -3.88 5.97
CA ASN A 189 -10.76 -4.99 6.45
C ASN A 189 -10.57 -6.26 5.59
N ALA A 190 -9.32 -6.58 5.20
CA ALA A 190 -9.00 -7.81 4.50
C ALA A 190 -9.35 -9.03 5.38
N THR A 191 -10.16 -9.94 4.85
CA THR A 191 -10.63 -11.14 5.57
C THR A 191 -9.50 -12.04 6.05
N ALA A 192 -8.33 -11.95 5.41
CA ALA A 192 -7.11 -12.64 5.83
C ALA A 192 -6.56 -12.12 7.18
N LEU A 193 -6.81 -10.85 7.53
CA LEU A 193 -6.25 -10.19 8.70
C LEU A 193 -7.32 -9.84 9.74
N VAL A 194 -8.53 -9.51 9.31
CA VAL A 194 -9.64 -9.04 10.16
C VAL A 194 -10.74 -10.10 10.19
N LYS A 195 -11.04 -10.62 11.37
CA LYS A 195 -12.08 -11.65 11.59
C LYS A 195 -13.46 -11.00 11.72
N ASP A 196 -13.57 -9.94 12.51
CA ASP A 196 -14.82 -9.22 12.74
C ASP A 196 -14.57 -7.71 12.86
N HIS A 197 -15.21 -6.94 11.97
CA HIS A 197 -15.05 -5.48 11.92
C HIS A 197 -15.68 -4.74 13.09
N TYR A 198 -16.68 -5.34 13.72
CA TYR A 198 -17.47 -4.73 14.79
C TYR A 198 -17.07 -5.22 16.18
N ALA A 199 -16.20 -6.23 16.25
CA ALA A 199 -15.70 -6.73 17.50
C ALA A 199 -14.80 -5.71 18.23
N PRO A 200 -14.66 -5.82 19.56
CA PRO A 200 -13.64 -5.11 20.32
C PRO A 200 -12.24 -5.30 19.73
N GLU A 201 -11.30 -4.37 19.96
CA GLU A 201 -9.96 -4.42 19.35
C GLU A 201 -9.23 -5.74 19.59
N ASN A 202 -9.37 -6.34 20.75
CA ASN A 202 -8.76 -7.61 21.16
C ASN A 202 -9.33 -8.85 20.45
N GLU A 203 -10.48 -8.75 19.81
CA GLU A 203 -11.16 -9.89 19.13
C GLU A 203 -11.32 -9.66 17.63
N ARG A 204 -10.92 -8.49 17.14
CA ARG A 204 -11.14 -8.03 15.76
C ARG A 204 -10.28 -8.76 14.75
N PHE A 205 -9.05 -9.09 15.11
CA PHE A 205 -8.05 -9.63 14.20
C PHE A 205 -8.05 -11.15 14.17
N ALA A 206 -7.64 -11.72 13.04
CA ALA A 206 -7.38 -13.15 12.93
C ALA A 206 -6.27 -13.57 13.90
N ALA A 207 -6.45 -14.63 14.66
CA ALA A 207 -5.55 -15.04 15.74
C ALA A 207 -4.07 -15.14 15.33
N ARG A 208 -3.79 -15.64 14.13
CA ARG A 208 -2.42 -15.72 13.59
C ARG A 208 -1.82 -14.34 13.34
N PHE A 209 -2.60 -13.39 12.81
CA PHE A 209 -2.13 -12.01 12.57
C PHE A 209 -1.92 -11.28 13.88
N ASP A 210 -2.85 -11.43 14.83
CA ASP A 210 -2.70 -10.82 16.17
C ASP A 210 -1.45 -11.36 16.88
N TRP A 211 -1.26 -12.69 16.87
CA TRP A 211 -0.05 -13.29 17.41
C TRP A 211 1.23 -12.78 16.70
N PHE A 212 1.22 -12.66 15.37
CA PHE A 212 2.34 -12.12 14.60
C PHE A 212 2.66 -10.68 15.03
N CYS A 213 1.63 -9.86 15.20
CA CYS A 213 1.79 -8.49 15.66
C CYS A 213 2.35 -8.42 17.09
N GLN A 214 1.86 -9.27 17.99
CA GLN A 214 2.40 -9.38 19.36
C GLN A 214 3.86 -9.84 19.35
N TYR A 215 4.21 -10.83 18.52
CA TYR A 215 5.58 -11.29 18.37
C TYR A 215 6.51 -10.15 17.96
N HIS A 216 6.19 -9.37 16.96
CA HIS A 216 6.99 -8.22 16.52
C HIS A 216 6.79 -6.98 17.40
N GLY A 217 5.84 -7.02 18.34
CA GLY A 217 5.49 -5.93 19.23
C GLY A 217 4.88 -4.73 18.49
N VAL A 218 4.19 -4.94 17.39
CA VAL A 218 3.52 -3.91 16.59
C VAL A 218 2.02 -3.97 16.85
N ARG A 219 1.35 -2.82 16.91
CA ARG A 219 -0.10 -2.74 17.11
C ARG A 219 -0.82 -2.82 15.76
N PRO A 220 -1.71 -3.79 15.54
CA PRO A 220 -2.58 -3.80 14.36
C PRO A 220 -3.70 -2.78 14.52
N VAL A 221 -4.04 -2.08 13.44
CA VAL A 221 -5.15 -1.09 13.38
C VAL A 221 -5.94 -1.36 12.11
N ALA A 222 -7.21 -1.73 12.27
CA ALA A 222 -8.13 -1.85 11.14
C ALA A 222 -8.74 -0.51 10.80
N THR A 223 -8.81 -0.16 9.52
CA THR A 223 -9.47 1.07 9.08
C THR A 223 -10.98 0.98 9.29
N SER A 224 -11.57 2.02 9.84
CA SER A 224 -13.03 2.09 10.02
C SER A 224 -13.73 2.18 8.66
N VAL A 225 -14.79 1.39 8.48
CA VAL A 225 -15.63 1.32 7.26
C VAL A 225 -16.18 2.71 6.83
N ARG A 226 -16.21 3.69 7.73
CA ARG A 226 -16.77 5.03 7.48
C ARG A 226 -15.75 6.17 7.41
N LYS A 227 -14.44 5.91 7.47
CA LYS A 227 -13.40 6.93 7.36
C LYS A 227 -12.44 6.66 6.19
N PRO A 228 -12.82 6.95 4.94
CA PRO A 228 -12.01 6.67 3.75
C PRO A 228 -10.67 7.43 3.74
N ASN A 229 -10.53 8.49 4.53
CA ASN A 229 -9.33 9.35 4.53
C ASN A 229 -8.10 8.72 5.19
N SER A 230 -8.27 7.65 5.98
CA SER A 230 -7.15 7.00 6.69
C SER A 230 -6.28 6.13 5.77
N LYS A 231 -6.78 5.67 4.63
CA LYS A 231 -6.12 4.73 3.71
C LYS A 231 -5.55 5.37 2.43
N GLY A 232 -5.88 6.60 2.13
CA GLY A 232 -5.51 7.27 0.85
C GLY A 232 -4.01 7.26 0.52
N LYS A 233 -3.14 7.03 1.50
CA LYS A 233 -1.68 6.97 1.29
C LYS A 233 -1.24 5.68 0.60
N VAL A 234 -1.76 4.51 1.00
CA VAL A 234 -1.38 3.22 0.40
C VAL A 234 -2.14 2.94 -0.89
N GLU A 235 -3.41 3.32 -1.01
CA GLU A 235 -4.16 3.20 -2.27
C GLU A 235 -3.48 3.95 -3.42
N SER A 236 -2.96 5.15 -3.13
CA SER A 236 -2.16 5.90 -4.10
C SER A 236 -0.87 5.17 -4.48
N ALA A 237 -0.26 4.40 -3.55
CA ALA A 237 0.93 3.61 -3.82
C ALA A 237 0.63 2.39 -4.69
N VAL A 238 -0.45 1.66 -4.42
CA VAL A 238 -0.93 0.56 -5.28
C VAL A 238 -1.11 1.04 -6.72
N ARG A 239 -1.81 2.16 -6.89
CA ARG A 239 -2.01 2.75 -8.22
C ARG A 239 -0.69 3.20 -8.86
N TYR A 240 0.23 3.76 -8.09
CA TYR A 240 1.54 4.19 -8.59
C TYR A 240 2.39 3.02 -9.07
N ILE A 241 2.37 1.88 -8.35
CA ILE A 241 3.06 0.65 -8.75
C ILE A 241 2.48 0.13 -10.07
N LYS A 242 1.16 0.00 -10.18
CA LYS A 242 0.50 -0.47 -11.41
C LYS A 242 0.92 0.32 -12.65
N TYR A 243 0.86 1.64 -12.55
CA TYR A 243 1.07 2.52 -13.70
C TYR A 243 2.53 2.92 -13.95
N ASN A 244 3.46 2.52 -13.09
CA ASN A 244 4.88 2.86 -13.27
C ASN A 244 5.82 1.66 -13.19
N ALA A 245 5.66 0.78 -12.19
CA ALA A 245 6.57 -0.34 -12.00
C ALA A 245 6.22 -1.55 -12.89
N LEU A 246 4.91 -1.83 -13.04
CA LEU A 246 4.42 -3.04 -13.72
C LEU A 246 4.10 -2.83 -15.19
N VAL A 247 3.86 -1.59 -15.62
CA VAL A 247 3.49 -1.25 -17.00
C VAL A 247 4.51 -1.81 -18.01
N ASN A 248 4.01 -2.60 -18.96
CA ASN A 248 4.81 -3.23 -20.01
C ASN A 248 6.01 -4.06 -19.52
N GLY A 249 6.03 -4.40 -18.22
CA GLY A 249 7.09 -5.22 -17.64
C GLY A 249 7.06 -6.66 -18.17
N ARG A 250 8.23 -7.21 -18.48
CA ARG A 250 8.41 -8.62 -18.83
C ARG A 250 9.44 -9.20 -17.89
N PHE A 251 9.06 -10.22 -17.16
CA PHE A 251 9.86 -10.81 -16.11
C PHE A 251 10.10 -12.28 -16.40
N LYS A 252 11.30 -12.76 -16.09
CA LYS A 252 11.66 -14.16 -16.26
C LYS A 252 10.84 -15.07 -15.35
N ASP A 253 10.70 -14.67 -14.10
CA ASP A 253 9.93 -15.35 -13.06
C ASP A 253 9.48 -14.36 -11.98
N LEU A 254 8.81 -14.85 -10.95
CA LEU A 254 8.32 -14.00 -9.86
C LEU A 254 9.48 -13.38 -9.03
N GLU A 255 10.63 -14.03 -8.99
CA GLU A 255 11.83 -13.51 -8.31
C GLU A 255 12.39 -12.29 -9.03
N ASP A 256 12.52 -12.38 -10.36
CA ASP A 256 12.95 -11.26 -11.19
C ASP A 256 11.99 -10.08 -11.06
N LEU A 257 10.67 -10.33 -11.03
CA LEU A 257 9.66 -9.30 -10.74
C LEU A 257 9.88 -8.68 -9.36
N ASN A 258 10.13 -9.48 -8.32
CA ASN A 258 10.36 -8.98 -6.97
C ASN A 258 11.66 -8.17 -6.86
N CYS A 259 12.72 -8.61 -7.50
CA CYS A 259 13.96 -7.85 -7.61
C CYS A 259 13.76 -6.52 -8.37
N HIS A 260 12.93 -6.53 -9.41
CA HIS A 260 12.55 -5.30 -10.11
C HIS A 260 11.79 -4.33 -9.20
N LEU A 261 10.78 -4.78 -8.46
CA LEU A 261 10.00 -3.95 -7.54
C LEU A 261 10.88 -3.32 -6.46
N GLU A 262 11.80 -4.08 -5.89
CA GLU A 262 12.74 -3.57 -4.89
C GLU A 262 13.67 -2.49 -5.48
N ARG A 263 14.30 -2.77 -6.63
CA ARG A 263 15.15 -1.79 -7.34
C ARG A 263 14.37 -0.53 -7.72
N TRP A 264 13.14 -0.69 -8.22
CA TRP A 264 12.27 0.41 -8.58
C TRP A 264 11.89 1.26 -7.36
N SER A 265 11.61 0.64 -6.21
CA SER A 265 11.34 1.35 -4.96
C SER A 265 12.52 2.23 -4.55
N LEU A 266 13.75 1.71 -4.63
CA LEU A 266 14.97 2.43 -4.25
C LEU A 266 15.39 3.50 -5.27
N SER A 267 15.28 3.19 -6.58
CA SER A 267 15.80 4.07 -7.64
C SER A 267 14.80 5.12 -8.13
N VAL A 268 13.51 4.81 -8.09
CA VAL A 268 12.43 5.67 -8.60
C VAL A 268 11.61 6.26 -7.47
N CYS A 269 10.99 5.43 -6.61
CA CYS A 269 10.12 5.91 -5.54
C CYS A 269 10.86 6.77 -4.53
N ASP A 270 11.99 6.31 -4.05
CA ASP A 270 12.76 6.99 -3.00
C ASP A 270 13.28 8.37 -3.46
N ARG A 271 13.49 8.53 -4.77
CA ARG A 271 13.94 9.80 -5.39
C ARG A 271 12.80 10.69 -5.89
N HIS A 272 11.57 10.16 -5.96
CA HIS A 272 10.43 10.93 -6.46
C HIS A 272 10.06 12.04 -5.48
N ARG A 273 10.01 13.28 -5.99
CA ARG A 273 9.62 14.43 -5.17
C ARG A 273 8.14 14.32 -4.78
N ILE A 274 7.86 14.34 -3.49
CA ILE A 274 6.51 14.34 -2.94
C ILE A 274 5.89 15.70 -3.26
N ASN A 275 4.89 15.70 -4.13
CA ASN A 275 4.19 16.91 -4.54
C ASN A 275 3.02 17.20 -3.57
N ASP A 276 3.36 17.55 -2.34
CA ASP A 276 2.41 17.97 -1.32
C ASP A 276 2.80 19.38 -0.81
N PRO A 277 1.99 20.41 -1.09
CA PRO A 277 2.30 21.80 -0.71
C PRO A 277 2.34 22.00 0.80
N PHE A 278 1.64 21.16 1.57
CA PHE A 278 1.58 21.24 3.03
C PHE A 278 2.68 20.43 3.73
N LEU A 279 3.45 19.64 2.97
CA LEU A 279 4.51 18.82 3.52
C LEU A 279 5.69 19.70 3.93
N GLN A 280 5.98 19.75 5.22
CA GLN A 280 7.15 20.44 5.76
C GLN A 280 8.40 19.57 5.71
N GLY A 281 9.58 20.18 5.61
CA GLY A 281 10.87 19.51 5.61
C GLY A 281 11.23 18.87 4.26
N PRO A 282 12.02 17.79 4.28
CA PRO A 282 12.51 17.11 3.08
C PRO A 282 11.38 16.66 2.15
N LYS A 283 11.65 16.66 0.84
CA LYS A 283 10.62 16.45 -0.19
C LYS A 283 10.72 15.09 -0.87
N THR A 284 11.73 14.28 -0.60
CA THR A 284 11.86 12.93 -1.14
C THR A 284 11.67 11.86 -0.06
N PRO A 285 11.13 10.67 -0.38
CA PRO A 285 11.03 9.58 0.57
C PRO A 285 12.38 9.16 1.15
N ALA A 286 13.46 9.16 0.35
CA ALA A 286 14.80 8.83 0.82
C ALA A 286 15.28 9.78 1.93
N GLU A 287 15.19 11.09 1.70
CA GLU A 287 15.58 12.09 2.70
C GLU A 287 14.74 11.97 3.99
N ARG A 288 13.44 11.77 3.86
CA ARG A 288 12.53 11.62 4.99
C ARG A 288 12.78 10.31 5.74
N TRP A 289 13.16 9.24 5.04
CA TRP A 289 13.49 7.97 5.68
C TRP A 289 14.72 8.07 6.58
N LEU A 290 15.70 8.92 6.27
CA LEU A 290 16.83 9.17 7.17
C LEU A 290 16.38 9.73 8.53
N ILE A 291 15.27 10.48 8.55
CA ILE A 291 14.65 10.98 9.79
C ILE A 291 13.81 9.88 10.46
N GLU A 292 13.13 9.05 9.67
CA GLU A 292 12.23 8.02 10.19
C GLU A 292 12.95 6.77 10.69
N LYS A 293 14.05 6.36 10.04
CA LYS A 293 14.82 5.16 10.38
C LYS A 293 15.18 5.06 11.87
N PRO A 294 15.77 6.08 12.53
CA PRO A 294 16.11 6.00 13.95
C PRO A 294 14.88 5.92 14.89
N ALA A 295 13.69 6.28 14.39
CA ALA A 295 12.44 6.18 15.16
C ALA A 295 11.75 4.82 15.03
N LEU A 296 12.14 4.00 14.05
CA LEU A 296 11.72 2.60 13.93
C LEU A 296 12.40 1.75 15.00
N ARG A 297 11.69 0.75 15.50
CA ARG A 297 12.29 -0.22 16.44
C ARG A 297 13.14 -1.22 15.68
N PRO A 298 14.29 -1.64 16.21
CA PRO A 298 15.15 -2.62 15.54
C PRO A 298 14.41 -3.94 15.29
N ASN A 299 14.49 -4.46 14.06
CA ASN A 299 13.98 -5.79 13.73
C ASN A 299 15.02 -6.86 14.05
N ARG A 300 15.05 -7.31 15.31
CA ARG A 300 16.03 -8.30 15.80
C ARG A 300 15.48 -9.71 15.91
N LYS A 301 14.19 -9.90 15.59
CA LYS A 301 13.53 -11.19 15.76
C LYS A 301 13.65 -12.06 14.49
N PRO A 302 13.79 -13.38 14.64
CA PRO A 302 13.76 -14.29 13.50
C PRO A 302 12.44 -14.20 12.72
N PRO A 303 12.45 -14.48 11.42
CA PRO A 303 11.24 -14.52 10.61
C PRO A 303 10.28 -15.61 11.08
N ILE A 304 8.97 -15.31 11.13
CA ILE A 304 7.90 -16.22 11.57
C ILE A 304 6.68 -16.24 10.65
N ALA A 305 6.73 -15.56 9.51
CA ALA A 305 5.60 -15.49 8.59
C ALA A 305 5.08 -16.87 8.18
N MET A 306 5.97 -17.86 8.09
CA MET A 306 5.65 -19.26 7.78
C MET A 306 5.27 -20.08 9.01
N ALA A 307 5.12 -19.48 10.18
CA ALA A 307 4.69 -20.19 11.37
C ALA A 307 3.29 -20.80 11.17
N ARG A 308 3.11 -22.04 11.57
CA ARG A 308 1.81 -22.70 11.63
C ARG A 308 1.19 -22.45 13.00
N CYS A 309 0.03 -21.82 13.02
CA CYS A 309 -0.74 -21.58 14.24
C CYS A 309 -1.94 -22.53 14.26
N GLU A 310 -2.12 -23.26 15.36
CA GLU A 310 -3.22 -24.19 15.56
C GLU A 310 -3.78 -24.03 16.96
N GLU A 311 -5.08 -24.28 17.12
CA GLU A 311 -5.71 -24.43 18.43
C GLU A 311 -5.89 -25.92 18.72
N ARG A 312 -5.55 -26.34 19.93
CA ARG A 312 -5.70 -27.72 20.42
C ARG A 312 -6.16 -27.69 21.85
N THR A 313 -6.87 -28.73 22.25
CA THR A 313 -7.18 -28.99 23.66
C THR A 313 -6.15 -29.96 24.21
N ALA A 314 -5.47 -29.62 25.28
CA ALA A 314 -4.60 -30.53 25.99
C ALA A 314 -5.46 -31.59 26.70
N ASP A 315 -5.05 -32.85 26.64
CA ASP A 315 -5.79 -33.95 27.30
C ASP A 315 -5.68 -33.85 28.83
N LYS A 316 -6.35 -34.81 29.52
CA LYS A 316 -6.32 -34.92 31.00
C LYS A 316 -4.92 -35.15 31.59
N ASN A 317 -3.98 -35.66 30.80
CA ASN A 317 -2.60 -35.95 31.18
C ASN A 317 -1.63 -34.83 30.75
N GLY A 318 -2.13 -33.67 30.26
CA GLY A 318 -1.30 -32.58 29.73
C GLY A 318 -0.59 -32.98 28.43
N LEU A 319 -1.26 -33.75 27.55
CA LEU A 319 -0.69 -34.13 26.26
C LEU A 319 -1.39 -33.38 25.12
N ILE A 320 -0.60 -32.94 24.17
CA ILE A 320 -1.06 -32.33 22.92
C ILE A 320 -0.52 -33.11 21.72
N ARG A 321 -1.30 -33.18 20.65
CA ARG A 321 -0.90 -33.83 19.40
C ARG A 321 -0.50 -32.78 18.36
N VAL A 322 0.74 -32.88 17.86
CA VAL A 322 1.27 -32.05 16.78
C VAL A 322 1.97 -32.95 15.75
N ASP A 323 1.63 -32.82 14.47
CA ASP A 323 2.23 -33.60 13.37
C ASP A 323 2.27 -35.14 13.63
N ASN A 324 1.18 -35.72 14.17
CA ASN A 324 1.09 -37.12 14.57
C ASN A 324 2.02 -37.53 15.72
N ALA A 325 2.65 -36.59 16.41
CA ALA A 325 3.43 -36.81 17.62
C ALA A 325 2.73 -36.24 18.84
N MET A 326 3.01 -36.84 20.01
CA MET A 326 2.51 -36.37 21.29
C MET A 326 3.61 -35.60 22.03
N TYR A 327 3.23 -34.52 22.66
CA TYR A 327 4.11 -33.66 23.45
C TYR A 327 3.46 -33.38 24.80
N ARG A 328 4.26 -33.35 25.87
CA ARG A 328 3.77 -32.99 27.19
C ARG A 328 3.86 -31.51 27.41
N VAL A 329 2.77 -30.91 27.84
CA VAL A 329 2.71 -29.53 28.31
C VAL A 329 2.64 -29.49 29.86
N PRO A 330 2.94 -28.35 30.49
CA PRO A 330 2.80 -28.21 31.95
C PRO A 330 1.40 -28.58 32.44
N ASP A 331 1.31 -29.11 33.64
CA ASP A 331 0.06 -29.62 34.26
C ASP A 331 -1.05 -28.52 34.30
N GLY A 332 -0.66 -27.28 34.45
CA GLY A 332 -1.60 -26.16 34.40
C GLY A 332 -2.31 -25.92 33.04
N PHE A 333 -1.90 -26.65 31.99
CA PHE A 333 -2.51 -26.58 30.66
C PHE A 333 -3.47 -27.75 30.41
N ALA A 334 -3.47 -28.78 31.28
CA ALA A 334 -4.32 -29.97 31.13
C ALA A 334 -5.81 -29.61 31.07
N ARG A 335 -6.55 -30.22 30.13
CA ARG A 335 -7.98 -29.99 29.85
C ARG A 335 -8.31 -28.53 29.41
N ARG A 336 -7.33 -27.75 28.96
CA ARG A 336 -7.51 -26.41 28.51
C ARG A 336 -7.22 -26.28 27.01
N ASP A 337 -7.84 -25.33 26.38
CA ASP A 337 -7.52 -24.94 25.02
C ASP A 337 -6.19 -24.17 24.99
N VAL A 338 -5.31 -24.60 24.12
CA VAL A 338 -3.96 -24.10 23.97
C VAL A 338 -3.75 -23.63 22.55
N GLN A 339 -3.07 -22.51 22.38
CA GLN A 339 -2.59 -22.05 21.09
C GLN A 339 -1.20 -22.62 20.82
N LEU A 340 -1.05 -23.27 19.69
CA LEU A 340 0.21 -23.81 19.20
C LEU A 340 0.77 -22.94 18.11
N VAL A 341 2.06 -22.64 18.20
CA VAL A 341 2.82 -21.98 17.15
C VAL A 341 4.00 -22.85 16.81
N VAL A 342 4.01 -23.36 15.59
CA VAL A 342 5.05 -24.27 15.11
C VAL A 342 5.90 -23.56 14.07
N VAL A 343 7.19 -23.40 14.40
CA VAL A 343 8.19 -22.77 13.52
C VAL A 343 9.37 -23.74 13.37
N GLY A 344 9.52 -24.31 12.20
CA GLY A 344 10.55 -25.36 12.00
C GLY A 344 10.38 -26.51 13.01
N ASP A 345 11.40 -26.74 13.81
CA ASP A 345 11.42 -27.78 14.84
C ASP A 345 10.95 -27.30 16.23
N THR A 346 10.55 -26.05 16.35
CA THR A 346 10.10 -25.46 17.61
C THR A 346 8.57 -25.40 17.68
N ILE A 347 7.99 -25.85 18.79
CA ILE A 347 6.58 -25.74 19.13
C ILE A 347 6.44 -24.81 20.34
N THR A 348 5.83 -23.66 20.17
CA THR A 348 5.45 -22.78 21.28
C THR A 348 4.00 -23.03 21.64
N VAL A 349 3.73 -23.42 22.88
CA VAL A 349 2.39 -23.68 23.40
C VAL A 349 2.01 -22.56 24.36
N ARG A 350 0.84 -21.95 24.18
CA ARG A 350 0.33 -20.85 25.02
C ARG A 350 -1.01 -21.21 25.63
N CYS A 351 -1.19 -20.89 26.90
CA CYS A 351 -2.44 -21.05 27.62
C CYS A 351 -2.56 -20.03 28.75
N GLY A 352 -3.62 -19.21 28.77
CA GLY A 352 -3.93 -18.30 29.88
C GLY A 352 -2.78 -17.34 30.25
N GLY A 353 -2.05 -16.79 29.28
CA GLY A 353 -0.91 -15.88 29.51
C GLY A 353 0.42 -16.58 29.80
N GLN A 354 0.46 -17.88 30.00
CA GLN A 354 1.66 -18.69 30.12
C GLN A 354 2.10 -19.26 28.78
N SER A 355 3.39 -19.51 28.59
CA SER A 355 3.92 -20.16 27.40
C SER A 355 5.03 -21.13 27.73
N VAL A 356 5.10 -22.24 26.98
CA VAL A 356 6.18 -23.20 27.00
C VAL A 356 6.70 -23.43 25.59
N VAL A 357 7.99 -23.64 25.46
CA VAL A 357 8.66 -23.92 24.18
C VAL A 357 9.15 -25.37 24.22
N LEU A 358 8.73 -26.13 23.21
CA LEU A 358 9.07 -27.56 23.03
C LEU A 358 9.85 -27.73 21.73
N ASP A 359 10.81 -28.61 21.72
CA ASP A 359 11.54 -29.07 20.55
C ASP A 359 10.91 -30.33 19.97
N LYS A 360 10.63 -30.38 18.66
CA LYS A 360 9.94 -31.46 18.00
C LYS A 360 10.67 -32.82 18.12
N ALA A 361 11.99 -32.80 18.12
CA ALA A 361 12.79 -34.01 18.19
C ALA A 361 13.05 -34.45 19.64
N ARG A 362 13.32 -33.46 20.51
CA ARG A 362 13.73 -33.73 21.90
C ARG A 362 12.54 -34.05 22.81
N ASP A 363 11.48 -33.26 22.70
CA ASP A 363 10.37 -33.28 23.67
C ASP A 363 9.20 -34.21 23.22
N ILE A 364 9.44 -35.04 22.21
CA ILE A 364 8.47 -36.03 21.71
C ILE A 364 8.30 -37.17 22.74
N ILE A 365 7.05 -37.50 23.01
CA ILE A 365 6.71 -38.69 23.82
C ILE A 365 6.54 -39.88 22.89
N THR A 366 7.35 -40.90 23.13
CA THR A 366 7.25 -42.22 22.47
C THR A 366 6.66 -43.22 23.44
N ALA A 367 5.63 -43.96 23.03
CA ALA A 367 5.09 -45.04 23.84
C ALA A 367 6.05 -46.21 23.85
N LYS A 368 6.25 -46.83 25.04
CA LYS A 368 7.11 -48.02 25.20
C LYS A 368 6.49 -49.29 24.59
N ASP A 369 5.20 -49.27 24.32
CA ASP A 369 4.39 -50.43 23.84
C ASP A 369 4.18 -50.44 22.31
N GLY A 370 4.85 -49.61 21.57
CA GLY A 370 4.77 -49.59 20.10
C GLY A 370 3.45 -49.11 19.49
N THR A 371 2.49 -48.66 20.30
CA THR A 371 1.19 -48.17 19.83
C THR A 371 1.28 -46.75 19.24
N TRP A 372 2.42 -46.07 19.41
CA TRP A 372 2.71 -44.74 18.89
C TRP A 372 3.68 -44.82 17.72
N SER A 373 3.42 -44.13 16.66
CA SER A 373 4.24 -44.18 15.46
C SER A 373 5.72 -43.91 15.76
N ASN A 374 6.58 -44.83 15.30
CA ASN A 374 8.03 -44.78 15.43
C ASN A 374 8.59 -43.42 14.86
N PRO A 375 9.46 -42.71 15.57
CA PRO A 375 10.12 -41.51 15.07
C PRO A 375 10.80 -41.69 13.69
N LEU A 376 11.36 -42.90 13.42
CA LEU A 376 12.01 -43.25 12.14
C LEU A 376 11.06 -43.26 10.93
N SER A 377 9.77 -43.64 11.13
CA SER A 377 8.76 -43.56 10.06
C SER A 377 8.35 -42.12 9.76
N LYS A 378 8.67 -41.19 10.66
CA LYS A 378 8.44 -39.76 10.48
C LYS A 378 9.57 -39.06 9.70
N GLU A 379 10.78 -39.58 9.83
CA GLU A 379 11.90 -39.09 9.02
C GLU A 379 11.66 -39.30 7.52
N GLU A 380 11.06 -40.44 7.15
CA GLU A 380 10.65 -40.72 5.78
C GLU A 380 9.48 -39.84 5.32
N ASN A 381 8.44 -39.67 6.16
CA ASN A 381 7.32 -38.77 5.88
C ASN A 381 7.74 -37.28 5.89
N PHE A 382 8.66 -36.91 6.78
CA PHE A 382 9.27 -35.59 6.82
C PHE A 382 10.18 -35.35 5.61
N LYS A 383 11.01 -36.35 5.22
CA LYS A 383 11.80 -36.31 3.97
C LYS A 383 10.91 -36.22 2.72
N LYS A 384 9.75 -36.90 2.74
CA LYS A 384 8.75 -36.84 1.65
C LYS A 384 8.07 -35.47 1.59
N LYS A 385 7.70 -34.91 2.72
CA LYS A 385 7.09 -33.58 2.85
C LYS A 385 8.10 -32.45 2.56
N ILE A 386 9.36 -32.59 2.97
CA ILE A 386 10.47 -31.73 2.58
C ILE A 386 10.74 -31.85 1.07
N LYS A 387 10.62 -33.06 0.48
CA LYS A 387 10.78 -33.26 -0.96
C LYS A 387 9.62 -32.62 -1.76
N GLU A 388 8.41 -32.59 -1.20
CA GLU A 388 7.26 -31.87 -1.73
C GLU A 388 7.42 -30.33 -1.54
N LEU A 389 7.86 -29.87 -0.37
CA LEU A 389 8.17 -28.46 -0.09
C LEU A 389 9.39 -27.96 -0.88
N LYS A 390 10.38 -28.85 -1.16
CA LYS A 390 11.51 -28.53 -2.06
C LYS A 390 11.09 -28.43 -3.52
N LYS A 391 10.00 -29.07 -3.91
CA LYS A 391 9.34 -28.83 -5.20
C LYS A 391 8.60 -27.49 -5.20
N ASP A 392 8.23 -27.00 -4.02
CA ASP A 392 7.64 -25.67 -3.88
C ASP A 392 8.76 -24.62 -4.03
N LYS A 393 8.69 -23.83 -5.10
CA LYS A 393 9.66 -22.76 -5.43
C LYS A 393 9.91 -21.79 -4.26
N LEU A 394 9.00 -21.75 -3.29
CA LEU A 394 9.10 -20.93 -2.08
C LEU A 394 10.22 -21.39 -1.13
N TRP A 395 10.39 -22.72 -0.94
CA TRP A 395 11.45 -23.29 -0.08
C TRP A 395 12.85 -23.01 -0.64
N ASN A 396 13.02 -23.13 -1.96
CA ASN A 396 14.31 -22.85 -2.62
C ASN A 396 14.72 -21.37 -2.51
N ARG A 397 13.77 -20.46 -2.30
CA ARG A 397 14.03 -19.03 -2.04
C ARG A 397 14.58 -18.76 -0.65
N MET A 398 14.07 -19.45 0.38
CA MET A 398 14.53 -19.26 1.77
C MET A 398 15.96 -19.75 1.98
N GLN A 399 16.45 -20.64 1.11
CA GLN A 399 17.80 -21.24 1.16
C GLN A 399 18.79 -20.52 0.24
N ASN A 400 18.36 -19.55 -0.60
CA ASN A 400 19.26 -18.89 -1.52
C ASN A 400 20.03 -17.74 -0.81
N PRO A 401 21.37 -17.87 -0.59
CA PRO A 401 22.19 -16.86 0.08
C PRO A 401 22.18 -15.48 -0.62
N GLN A 402 21.85 -15.46 -1.91
CA GLN A 402 21.75 -14.21 -2.69
C GLN A 402 20.52 -13.36 -2.32
N CYS A 403 19.51 -13.93 -1.66
CA CYS A 403 18.37 -13.18 -1.11
C CYS A 403 18.61 -12.71 0.32
N GLN A 404 19.65 -13.19 0.98
CA GLN A 404 20.12 -12.74 2.29
C GLN A 404 21.23 -11.71 2.11
N ARG A 405 20.98 -10.63 1.36
CA ARG A 405 21.98 -9.56 1.20
C ARG A 405 22.16 -8.82 2.52
N ASN A 406 23.44 -8.83 2.97
CA ASN A 406 23.95 -8.13 4.13
C ASN A 406 23.49 -6.65 4.12
N PRO A 407 22.93 -6.11 5.23
CA PRO A 407 22.55 -4.70 5.34
C PRO A 407 23.65 -3.70 4.94
N GLY A 408 24.92 -4.08 5.09
CA GLY A 408 26.07 -3.26 4.68
C GLY A 408 26.21 -3.03 3.15
N THR A 409 25.49 -3.79 2.32
CA THR A 409 25.53 -3.58 0.85
C THR A 409 24.74 -2.33 0.44
N TYR A 410 23.84 -1.84 1.30
CA TYR A 410 23.07 -0.62 1.08
C TYR A 410 23.90 0.65 1.31
N ASP A 411 24.82 0.62 2.29
CA ASP A 411 25.69 1.76 2.59
C ASP A 411 26.75 1.99 1.47
N ALA A 412 27.17 0.91 0.77
CA ALA A 412 28.12 1.02 -0.33
C ALA A 412 27.50 1.68 -1.58
N ALA A 413 26.23 1.44 -1.89
CA ALA A 413 25.53 2.05 -3.01
C ALA A 413 25.29 3.56 -2.83
N PHE A 414 25.27 4.04 -1.57
CA PHE A 414 25.13 5.47 -1.25
C PHE A 414 26.45 6.24 -1.26
N ARG A 415 27.62 5.56 -1.15
CA ARG A 415 28.93 6.21 -1.12
C ARG A 415 29.60 6.38 -2.50
N THR A 416 29.07 5.75 -3.53
CA THR A 416 29.65 5.80 -4.90
C THR A 416 28.90 6.71 -5.86
N GLY A 417 27.98 7.56 -5.37
CA GLY A 417 27.24 8.57 -6.13
C GLY A 417 27.79 9.96 -5.87
N ALA A 418 29.07 10.21 -6.18
CA ALA A 418 29.61 11.54 -6.37
C ALA A 418 29.75 11.80 -7.86
#